data_4a39aacebd28a5b45969c8b60fecfe44
#
_entry.id   4a39aacebd28a5b45969c8b60fecfe44
#
_cell.length_a   1.000
_cell.length_b   1.000
_cell.length_c   1.000
_cell.angle_alpha   90.00
_cell.angle_beta   90.00
_cell.angle_gamma   90.00
#
_symmetry.space_group_name_H-M   'P 1'
#
loop_
_entity.id
_entity.type
_entity.pdbx_description
1 polymer ?
#
loop_
_entity_poly.entity_id
_entity_poly.type
_entity_poly.pdbx_seq_one_letter_code
_entity_poly.pdbx_strand_id
1 'polypeptide(L)'
;MSVKYYTMEFIVNDIVYISFNQKLDSIGLDDTEGYFKVMGHDHIGIWLQHPGIVKIEDTDENGKPIPEEERKKEVIEGVFIVTWGNVKTIMHFPNREGFDFPGVFDTAKIGFRNKK
;
A
#
# COMPACT_ATOMS: atom_id res chain seq x y z
N MET A 1 11.66 -2.84 -34.98
CA MET A 1 10.78 -3.04 -33.87
C MET A 1 11.54 -3.47 -32.66
N SER A 2 11.31 -2.87 -31.57
CA SER A 2 12.04 -3.22 -30.37
C SER A 2 11.33 -4.35 -29.65
N VAL A 3 12.14 -5.18 -29.02
CA VAL A 3 11.62 -6.26 -28.21
C VAL A 3 11.51 -5.75 -26.78
N LYS A 4 10.37 -5.96 -26.21
CA LYS A 4 10.14 -5.51 -24.87
C LYS A 4 10.21 -6.70 -23.94
N TYR A 5 11.07 -6.60 -22.93
CA TYR A 5 11.19 -7.64 -21.94
C TYR A 5 10.53 -7.17 -20.68
N TYR A 6 9.66 -7.99 -20.15
CA TYR A 6 8.96 -7.64 -18.92
C TYR A 6 9.73 -8.19 -17.74
N THR A 7 10.29 -7.30 -16.97
CA THR A 7 11.01 -7.65 -15.75
C THR A 7 10.42 -6.88 -14.62
N MET A 8 10.82 -7.23 -13.40
CA MET A 8 10.31 -6.54 -12.24
C MET A 8 10.62 -5.06 -12.26
N GLU A 9 11.66 -4.66 -12.97
CA GLU A 9 12.01 -3.25 -12.99
C GLU A 9 11.00 -2.40 -13.71
N PHE A 10 10.20 -3.01 -14.57
CA PHE A 10 9.17 -2.23 -15.25
C PHE A 10 8.12 -1.71 -14.31
N ILE A 11 7.94 -2.34 -13.16
CA ILE A 11 6.86 -1.94 -12.28
C ILE A 11 7.31 -1.05 -11.14
N VAL A 12 8.62 -0.81 -11.01
CA VAL A 12 9.12 0.03 -9.93
C VAL A 12 8.62 1.46 -10.15
N ASN A 13 8.11 2.06 -9.08
CA ASN A 13 7.51 3.40 -9.08
C ASN A 13 6.17 3.44 -9.79
N ASP A 14 5.61 2.30 -10.07
CA ASP A 14 4.33 2.21 -10.74
C ASP A 14 3.30 1.58 -9.82
N ILE A 15 2.05 1.67 -10.22
CA ILE A 15 0.96 1.09 -9.44
C ILE A 15 0.62 -0.26 -10.04
N VAL A 16 0.49 -1.25 -9.17
CA VAL A 16 0.10 -2.58 -9.60
C VAL A 16 -1.07 -3.04 -8.75
N TYR A 17 -1.80 -4.01 -9.27
CA TYR A 17 -2.80 -4.71 -8.48
C TYR A 17 -2.13 -6.01 -8.04
N ILE A 18 -2.04 -6.21 -6.76
CA ILE A 18 -1.30 -7.35 -6.23
C ILE A 18 -2.18 -8.12 -5.27
N SER A 19 -2.09 -9.44 -5.33
CA SER A 19 -2.81 -10.28 -4.40
C SER A 19 -1.82 -11.09 -3.58
N PHE A 20 -2.21 -11.34 -2.34
CA PHE A 20 -1.38 -12.04 -1.38
C PHE A 20 -2.04 -13.35 -0.99
N ASN A 21 -1.23 -14.28 -0.53
CA ASN A 21 -1.77 -15.53 -0.01
C ASN A 21 -2.36 -15.34 1.38
N GLN A 22 -1.82 -14.42 2.15
CA GLN A 22 -2.29 -14.18 3.50
C GLN A 22 -2.40 -12.69 3.75
N LYS A 23 -3.33 -12.35 4.62
CA LYS A 23 -3.52 -10.96 4.98
C LYS A 23 -2.30 -10.41 5.71
N LEU A 24 -2.16 -9.10 5.64
CA LEU A 24 -1.10 -8.41 6.33
C LEU A 24 -1.72 -7.56 7.44
N ASP A 25 -2.52 -8.18 8.28
CA ASP A 25 -3.26 -7.42 9.29
C ASP A 25 -2.35 -6.84 10.36
N SER A 26 -1.15 -7.35 10.51
CA SER A 26 -0.22 -6.75 11.46
C SER A 26 0.14 -5.31 11.07
N ILE A 27 -0.02 -4.94 9.81
CA ILE A 27 0.23 -3.58 9.39
C ILE A 27 -1.05 -2.93 8.88
N GLY A 28 -2.19 -3.44 9.31
CA GLY A 28 -3.45 -2.79 9.04
C GLY A 28 -4.07 -3.08 7.69
N LEU A 29 -3.58 -4.10 7.00
CA LEU A 29 -4.12 -4.46 5.69
C LEU A 29 -4.91 -5.74 5.84
N ASP A 30 -6.23 -5.59 5.86
CA ASP A 30 -7.07 -6.76 6.09
C ASP A 30 -7.67 -7.33 4.81
N ASP A 31 -7.28 -6.81 3.65
CA ASP A 31 -7.62 -7.43 2.38
C ASP A 31 -6.43 -8.20 1.86
N THR A 32 -6.70 -9.23 1.05
CA THR A 32 -5.62 -10.00 0.46
C THR A 32 -5.28 -9.52 -0.93
N GLU A 33 -5.78 -8.37 -1.34
CA GLU A 33 -5.45 -7.84 -2.65
C GLU A 33 -5.76 -6.36 -2.69
N GLY A 34 -5.10 -5.66 -3.58
CA GLY A 34 -5.34 -4.23 -3.71
C GLY A 34 -4.34 -3.60 -4.64
N TYR A 35 -4.49 -2.29 -4.81
CA TYR A 35 -3.56 -1.51 -5.63
C TYR A 35 -2.50 -0.93 -4.73
N PHE A 36 -1.25 -1.07 -5.17
CA PHE A 36 -0.13 -0.56 -4.40
C PHE A 36 0.92 0.02 -5.34
N LYS A 37 1.62 1.02 -4.85
CA LYS A 37 2.76 1.54 -5.58
C LYS A 37 3.99 0.72 -5.23
N VAL A 38 4.71 0.27 -6.23
CA VAL A 38 5.89 -0.55 -6.02
C VAL A 38 7.08 0.38 -5.79
N MET A 39 7.74 0.20 -4.66
CA MET A 39 8.89 1.02 -4.31
C MET A 39 10.20 0.33 -4.68
N GLY A 40 10.17 -0.98 -4.87
CA GLY A 40 11.36 -1.72 -5.23
C GLY A 40 11.13 -3.20 -5.07
N HIS A 41 12.17 -3.96 -5.32
CA HIS A 41 12.11 -5.41 -5.13
C HIS A 41 13.52 -5.93 -4.94
N ASP A 42 13.63 -7.07 -4.31
CA ASP A 42 14.90 -7.73 -4.18
C ASP A 42 14.64 -9.22 -4.02
N HIS A 43 15.65 -9.97 -3.60
CA HIS A 43 15.51 -11.42 -3.50
C HIS A 43 14.59 -11.85 -2.36
N ILE A 44 14.30 -10.95 -1.44
CA ILE A 44 13.44 -11.27 -0.32
C ILE A 44 11.97 -11.07 -0.69
N GLY A 45 11.67 -10.00 -1.39
CA GLY A 45 10.30 -9.72 -1.73
C GLY A 45 10.13 -8.42 -2.49
N ILE A 46 8.89 -7.96 -2.50
CA ILE A 46 8.56 -6.73 -3.19
C ILE A 46 8.24 -5.67 -2.14
N TRP A 47 8.76 -4.47 -2.37
CA TRP A 47 8.56 -3.34 -1.46
C TRP A 47 7.44 -2.48 -1.98
N LEU A 48 6.44 -2.26 -1.14
CA LEU A 48 5.23 -1.54 -1.51
C LEU A 48 5.02 -0.36 -0.59
N GLN A 49 4.42 0.68 -1.13
CA GLN A 49 4.07 1.83 -0.32
C GLN A 49 2.78 1.54 0.42
N HIS A 50 2.79 1.75 1.72
CA HIS A 50 1.58 1.59 2.51
C HIS A 50 0.65 2.78 2.21
N PRO A 51 -0.63 2.54 2.05
CA PRO A 51 -1.55 3.63 1.72
C PRO A 51 -1.69 4.66 2.82
N GLY A 52 -1.32 4.30 4.03
CA GLY A 52 -1.34 5.28 5.09
C GLY A 52 -1.61 4.63 6.42
N ILE A 53 -0.83 5.00 7.42
CA ILE A 53 -1.03 4.54 8.78
C ILE A 53 -1.47 5.75 9.56
N VAL A 54 -2.61 5.64 10.22
CA VAL A 54 -3.13 6.75 10.99
C VAL A 54 -2.67 6.59 12.42
N LYS A 55 -1.93 7.58 12.89
CA LYS A 55 -1.48 7.60 14.27
C LYS A 55 -2.39 8.54 15.04
N ILE A 56 -2.94 8.06 16.12
CA ILE A 56 -3.86 8.83 16.93
C ILE A 56 -3.25 8.99 18.31
N GLU A 57 -3.13 10.22 18.77
CA GLU A 57 -2.68 10.48 20.11
C GLU A 57 -3.88 10.48 21.01
N ASP A 58 -4.00 9.46 21.84
CA ASP A 58 -5.15 9.34 22.72
C ASP A 58 -4.82 9.62 24.18
N THR A 59 -3.56 9.91 24.50
CA THR A 59 -3.19 10.28 25.85
C THR A 59 -2.28 11.50 25.81
N ASP A 60 -2.36 12.33 26.85
CA ASP A 60 -1.50 13.52 26.91
C ASP A 60 -0.17 13.15 27.55
N GLU A 61 0.68 14.14 27.80
CA GLU A 61 2.02 13.87 28.32
C GLU A 61 1.96 13.33 29.73
N ASN A 62 0.84 13.49 30.43
CA ASN A 62 0.70 12.95 31.76
C ASN A 62 0.03 11.60 31.76
N GLY A 63 -0.20 11.03 30.60
CA GLY A 63 -0.84 9.73 30.49
C GLY A 63 -2.34 9.76 30.64
N LYS A 64 -2.93 10.93 30.64
CA LYS A 64 -4.38 11.03 30.78
C LYS A 64 -5.05 10.92 29.41
N PRO A 65 -6.23 10.30 29.37
CA PRO A 65 -6.93 10.19 28.08
C PRO A 65 -7.29 11.54 27.52
N ILE A 66 -7.13 11.70 26.22
CA ILE A 66 -7.53 12.90 25.53
C ILE A 66 -8.91 12.66 24.95
N PRO A 67 -9.85 13.61 25.14
CA PRO A 67 -11.17 13.45 24.55
C PRO A 67 -11.08 13.23 23.07
N GLU A 68 -11.95 12.42 22.54
CA GLU A 68 -11.89 11.99 21.17
C GLU A 68 -11.82 13.17 20.20
N GLU A 69 -12.58 14.21 20.47
CA GLU A 69 -12.62 15.34 19.57
C GLU A 69 -11.35 16.19 19.63
N GLU A 70 -10.50 15.95 20.63
CA GLU A 70 -9.27 16.70 20.75
C GLU A 70 -8.04 15.89 20.34
N ARG A 71 -8.24 14.65 19.91
CA ARG A 71 -7.13 13.80 19.55
C ARG A 71 -6.58 14.23 18.22
N LYS A 72 -5.26 14.21 18.12
CA LYS A 72 -4.60 14.53 16.87
C LYS A 72 -4.45 13.27 16.07
N LYS A 73 -4.72 13.39 14.78
CA LYS A 73 -4.54 12.29 13.86
C LYS A 73 -3.48 12.68 12.86
N GLU A 74 -2.58 11.77 12.63
CA GLU A 74 -1.50 12.02 11.70
C GLU A 74 -1.38 10.82 10.77
N VAL A 75 -1.30 11.07 9.48
CA VAL A 75 -1.12 10.01 8.50
C VAL A 75 0.38 9.86 8.28
N ILE A 76 0.87 8.66 8.52
CA ILE A 76 2.28 8.37 8.39
C ILE A 76 2.47 7.50 7.16
N GLU A 77 3.40 7.92 6.30
CA GLU A 77 3.73 7.12 5.14
C GLU A 77 4.68 6.02 5.53
N GLY A 78 4.52 4.88 4.92
CA GLY A 78 5.39 3.77 5.21
C GLY A 78 5.61 2.93 3.98
N VAL A 79 6.65 2.12 4.03
CA VAL A 79 6.97 1.17 2.98
C VAL A 79 7.12 -0.16 3.66
N PHE A 80 6.55 -1.19 3.07
CA PHE A 80 6.64 -2.50 3.67
C PHE A 80 7.05 -3.51 2.60
N ILE A 81 7.57 -4.62 3.05
CA ILE A 81 8.00 -5.66 2.13
C ILE A 81 7.08 -6.86 2.26
N VAL A 82 6.72 -7.42 1.13
CA VAL A 82 5.95 -8.65 1.09
C VAL A 82 6.88 -9.70 0.53
N THR A 83 7.14 -10.75 1.30
CA THR A 83 8.03 -11.80 0.83
C THR A 83 7.43 -12.50 -0.37
N TRP A 84 8.28 -13.00 -1.24
CA TRP A 84 7.78 -13.62 -2.46
C TRP A 84 6.86 -14.80 -2.18
N GLY A 85 7.04 -15.47 -1.05
CA GLY A 85 6.17 -16.58 -0.69
C GLY A 85 4.74 -16.16 -0.40
N ASN A 86 4.52 -14.88 -0.12
CA ASN A 86 3.17 -14.39 0.14
C ASN A 86 2.57 -13.65 -1.04
N VAL A 87 3.31 -13.51 -2.13
CA VAL A 87 2.78 -12.86 -3.33
C VAL A 87 2.12 -13.92 -4.18
N LYS A 88 0.86 -13.71 -4.50
CA LYS A 88 0.13 -14.64 -5.32
C LYS A 88 0.16 -14.20 -6.77
N THR A 89 -0.17 -12.96 -7.05
CA THR A 89 -0.22 -12.46 -8.41
C THR A 89 0.02 -10.96 -8.40
N ILE A 90 0.68 -10.48 -9.42
CA ILE A 90 0.87 -9.05 -9.62
C ILE A 90 0.37 -8.73 -11.01
N MET A 91 -0.49 -7.73 -11.12
CA MET A 91 -0.96 -7.27 -12.41
C MET A 91 -0.51 -5.85 -12.61
N HIS A 92 0.18 -5.60 -13.70
CA HIS A 92 0.73 -4.30 -14.03
C HIS A 92 -0.03 -3.72 -15.23
N PHE A 93 -0.15 -2.42 -15.25
CA PHE A 93 -0.88 -1.73 -16.30
C PHE A 93 0.08 -0.83 -17.08
N PRO A 94 0.86 -1.41 -17.98
CA PRO A 94 1.94 -0.65 -18.63
C PRO A 94 1.44 0.48 -19.50
N ASN A 95 0.25 0.35 -20.03
CA ASN A 95 -0.29 1.39 -20.89
C ASN A 95 -1.53 1.97 -20.23
N ARG A 96 -1.31 2.64 -19.10
CA ARG A 96 -2.43 3.12 -18.32
C ARG A 96 -2.84 4.53 -18.65
N GLU A 97 -2.30 5.08 -19.70
CA GLU A 97 -2.71 6.40 -20.11
C GLU A 97 -4.20 6.35 -20.40
N GLY A 98 -4.95 7.20 -19.76
CA GLY A 98 -6.39 7.17 -19.90
C GLY A 98 -7.09 6.17 -19.01
N PHE A 99 -6.34 5.34 -18.31
CA PHE A 99 -6.94 4.41 -17.38
C PHE A 99 -7.22 5.13 -16.07
N ASP A 100 -8.45 5.02 -15.64
CA ASP A 100 -8.86 5.70 -14.42
C ASP A 100 -8.84 4.72 -13.27
N PHE A 101 -7.73 4.67 -12.56
CA PHE A 101 -7.65 3.82 -11.40
C PHE A 101 -8.72 4.24 -10.42
N PRO A 102 -9.50 3.31 -9.90
CA PRO A 102 -10.63 3.66 -9.06
C PRO A 102 -10.16 4.34 -7.79
N GLY A 103 -10.19 5.64 -7.77
CA GLY A 103 -9.93 6.45 -6.60
C GLY A 103 -8.73 6.06 -5.77
N VAL A 104 -7.91 5.19 -6.33
CA VAL A 104 -6.88 4.62 -5.53
C VAL A 104 -5.78 5.54 -5.20
N PHE A 105 -5.60 6.55 -5.99
CA PHE A 105 -4.53 7.44 -5.70
C PHE A 105 -4.92 8.54 -4.75
N ASP A 106 -6.14 8.56 -4.37
CA ASP A 106 -6.50 9.32 -3.24
C ASP A 106 -5.91 8.60 -2.10
N THR A 107 -5.21 9.29 -1.29
CA THR A 107 -4.45 8.68 -0.28
C THR A 107 -5.17 7.65 0.48
N ALA A 108 -6.36 7.85 0.80
CA ALA A 108 -7.01 6.94 1.69
C ALA A 108 -7.57 5.72 1.00
N LYS A 109 -7.36 5.62 -0.31
CA LYS A 109 -8.00 4.53 -1.01
C LYS A 109 -7.08 3.58 -1.68
N ILE A 110 -5.80 3.86 -1.66
CA ILE A 110 -4.88 2.98 -2.32
C ILE A 110 -4.80 1.69 -1.54
N GLY A 111 -5.05 0.60 -2.23
CA GLY A 111 -4.89 -0.67 -1.60
C GLY A 111 -6.02 -1.15 -0.79
N PHE A 112 -6.83 -0.31 -0.21
CA PHE A 112 -7.91 -0.78 0.51
C PHE A 112 -8.89 0.21 0.69
N ARG A 113 -9.83 -0.18 1.07
CA ARG A 113 -10.73 0.54 1.24
C ARG A 113 -10.79 1.17 2.32
N ASN A 114 -10.78 2.00 2.45
CA ASN A 114 -10.75 2.68 3.38
C ASN A 114 -11.89 2.79 4.02
N LYS A 115 -12.07 2.39 4.61
CA LYS A 115 -13.01 2.31 5.24
C LYS A 115 -13.44 3.33 5.82
N LYS A 116 -13.70 4.05 5.71
CA LYS A 116 -14.10 4.96 6.26
C LYS A 116 -14.86 4.99 6.58
#